data_6ae74bc1ae104f686beb968543164829
#
_entry.id   6ae74bc1ae104f686beb968543164829
#
_cell.length_a   1.000
_cell.length_b   1.000
_cell.length_c   1.000
_cell.angle_alpha   90.00
_cell.angle_beta   90.00
_cell.angle_gamma   90.00
#
_symmetry.space_group_name_H-M   'P 1'
#
loop_
_entity.id
_entity.type
_entity.pdbx_description
1 polymer ?
#
loop_
_entity_poly.entity_id
_entity_poly.type
_entity_poly.pdbx_seq_one_letter_code
_entity_poly.pdbx_strand_id
1 'polypeptide(L)'
;FFFQAEDGIRDTSVTGVQTCALPIFKDKEVNIESPADAVDAGIGYLSEDRKKYGLLLIQDVTFNIAVASLRKFTNKFGFYKKSPAVGIAKEGIKTLGIKTPSERQFLKNLSGGNQQKVVISKWLARDCEVLIFDEPTRGIDVGAKDEIYKLLTRLATEGKSIIMISSELPEVLRLSDRIAVMCEGRLTGIVENKDADQNSIMQLATKFRD
;
A
#
# COMPACT_ATOMS: atom_id res chain seq x y z
N PHE A 1 5.24 8.74 -6.90
CA PHE A 1 3.96 9.38 -7.24
C PHE A 1 3.14 9.52 -5.96
N PHE A 2 3.00 10.74 -5.47
CA PHE A 2 2.10 11.09 -4.39
C PHE A 2 0.82 11.65 -4.98
N PHE A 3 -0.31 11.02 -4.68
CA PHE A 3 -1.57 11.72 -4.60
C PHE A 3 -1.96 11.80 -3.13
N GLN A 4 -1.67 12.90 -2.50
CA GLN A 4 -2.29 13.26 -1.23
C GLN A 4 -3.57 13.99 -1.58
N ALA A 5 -4.69 13.31 -1.50
CA ALA A 5 -5.98 13.94 -1.46
C ALA A 5 -6.21 14.44 -0.03
N GLU A 6 -5.68 15.60 0.30
CA GLU A 6 -6.19 16.41 1.40
C GLU A 6 -7.28 17.32 0.85
N ASP A 7 -8.44 17.27 1.49
CA ASP A 7 -9.54 18.19 1.25
C ASP A 7 -9.03 19.64 1.28
N GLY A 8 -9.14 20.35 0.15
CA GLY A 8 -9.13 21.80 0.15
C GLY A 8 -8.07 22.52 -0.68
N ILE A 9 -7.18 21.87 -1.42
CA ILE A 9 -6.29 22.59 -2.35
C ILE A 9 -6.77 22.39 -3.78
N ARG A 10 -7.82 23.13 -4.16
CA ARG A 10 -7.99 23.57 -5.55
C ARG A 10 -7.07 24.76 -5.78
N ASP A 11 -5.78 24.55 -5.88
CA ASP A 11 -4.90 25.54 -6.43
C ASP A 11 -4.99 25.53 -7.96
N THR A 12 -5.78 26.44 -8.48
CA THR A 12 -5.92 26.70 -9.92
C THR A 12 -4.69 27.35 -10.53
N SER A 13 -3.61 27.51 -9.79
CA SER A 13 -2.38 28.20 -10.20
C SER A 13 -1.26 27.27 -10.65
N VAL A 14 -1.43 25.95 -10.66
CA VAL A 14 -0.48 25.04 -11.31
C VAL A 14 -0.74 25.03 -12.80
N THR A 15 -0.28 26.11 -13.42
CA THR A 15 -0.34 26.31 -14.86
C THR A 15 0.51 25.25 -15.58
N GLY A 16 -0.09 24.47 -16.40
CA GLY A 16 0.46 24.04 -17.68
C GLY A 16 1.02 22.64 -17.81
N VAL A 17 1.13 21.79 -16.78
CA VAL A 17 1.63 20.41 -16.96
C VAL A 17 0.71 19.34 -16.32
N GLN A 18 -0.33 19.73 -15.66
CA GLN A 18 -1.38 18.82 -15.17
C GLN A 18 -2.51 18.65 -16.19
N THR A 19 -2.26 19.02 -17.42
CA THR A 19 -3.20 18.84 -18.50
C THR A 19 -3.28 17.37 -18.87
N CYS A 20 -4.33 16.71 -18.37
CA CYS A 20 -5.06 15.72 -19.16
C CYS A 20 -4.37 14.41 -19.51
N ALA A 21 -3.32 13.97 -18.84
CA ALA A 21 -2.96 12.57 -18.93
C ALA A 21 -3.83 11.80 -17.91
N LEU A 22 -4.96 11.28 -18.35
CA LEU A 22 -5.68 10.27 -17.60
C LEU A 22 -4.69 9.14 -17.26
N PRO A 23 -4.67 8.64 -16.02
CA PRO A 23 -3.79 7.53 -15.70
C PRO A 23 -4.07 6.35 -16.63
N ILE A 24 -3.02 5.78 -17.20
CA ILE A 24 -3.12 4.57 -18.03
C ILE A 24 -2.88 3.37 -17.12
N PHE A 25 -3.86 2.49 -17.05
CA PHE A 25 -3.77 1.25 -16.31
C PHE A 25 -4.17 0.08 -17.22
N LYS A 26 -3.28 -0.90 -17.42
CA LYS A 26 -3.47 -2.01 -18.36
C LYS A 26 -3.78 -1.55 -19.79
N ASP A 27 -2.98 -0.61 -20.27
CA ASP A 27 -3.12 0.00 -21.61
C ASP A 27 -4.49 0.69 -21.86
N LYS A 28 -5.23 1.01 -20.80
CA LYS A 28 -6.49 1.74 -20.87
C LYS A 28 -6.42 3.00 -20.02
N GLU A 29 -6.97 4.07 -20.53
CA GLU A 29 -7.23 5.26 -19.75
C GLU A 29 -8.25 4.92 -18.65
N VAL A 30 -7.93 5.29 -17.40
CA VAL A 30 -8.83 5.11 -16.27
C VAL A 30 -9.16 6.46 -15.67
N ASN A 31 -10.43 6.66 -15.36
CA ASN A 31 -10.90 7.83 -14.61
C ASN A 31 -11.08 7.41 -13.15
N ILE A 32 -10.28 7.98 -12.25
CA ILE A 32 -10.31 7.69 -10.82
C ILE A 32 -10.69 8.98 -10.10
N GLU A 33 -11.96 9.06 -9.70
CA GLU A 33 -12.52 10.22 -8.99
C GLU A 33 -12.69 9.95 -7.49
N SER A 34 -12.63 8.67 -7.09
CA SER A 34 -12.83 8.25 -5.71
C SER A 34 -11.90 7.09 -5.33
N PRO A 35 -11.66 6.87 -4.02
CA PRO A 35 -10.96 5.67 -3.55
C PRO A 35 -11.63 4.37 -3.99
N ALA A 36 -12.95 4.35 -4.16
CA ALA A 36 -13.67 3.18 -4.64
C ALA A 36 -13.31 2.84 -6.08
N ASP A 37 -13.17 3.85 -6.95
CA ASP A 37 -12.77 3.66 -8.35
C ASP A 37 -11.36 3.09 -8.43
N ALA A 38 -10.43 3.57 -7.60
CA ALA A 38 -9.07 3.05 -7.52
C ALA A 38 -9.07 1.56 -7.11
N VAL A 39 -9.85 1.20 -6.10
CA VAL A 39 -9.98 -0.20 -5.64
C VAL A 39 -10.64 -1.07 -6.72
N ASP A 40 -11.65 -0.58 -7.41
CA ASP A 40 -12.32 -1.31 -8.49
C ASP A 40 -11.41 -1.44 -9.73
N ALA A 41 -10.52 -0.49 -9.96
CA ALA A 41 -9.46 -0.59 -10.96
C ALA A 41 -8.34 -1.59 -10.57
N GLY A 42 -8.28 -2.04 -9.32
CA GLY A 42 -7.26 -2.99 -8.85
C GLY A 42 -6.04 -2.33 -8.19
N ILE A 43 -6.20 -1.12 -7.65
CA ILE A 43 -5.18 -0.39 -6.90
C ILE A 43 -5.48 -0.50 -5.42
N GLY A 44 -4.52 -1.01 -4.64
CA GLY A 44 -4.58 -1.09 -3.19
C GLY A 44 -3.65 -0.07 -2.55
N TYR A 45 -4.12 0.60 -1.48
CA TYR A 45 -3.33 1.57 -0.75
C TYR A 45 -3.18 1.17 0.72
N LEU A 46 -1.95 1.08 1.18
CA LEU A 46 -1.60 0.88 2.59
C LEU A 46 -1.12 2.22 3.14
N SER A 47 -1.92 2.82 4.00
CA SER A 47 -1.60 4.11 4.61
C SER A 47 -0.53 4.00 5.70
N GLU A 48 0.21 5.08 5.90
CA GLU A 48 1.19 5.25 6.96
C GLU A 48 0.62 4.90 8.35
N ASP A 49 -0.56 5.43 8.69
CA ASP A 49 -1.25 5.08 9.93
C ASP A 49 -2.25 3.95 9.71
N ARG A 50 -1.72 2.71 9.72
CA ARG A 50 -2.54 1.50 9.57
C ARG A 50 -3.60 1.36 10.65
N LYS A 51 -3.37 1.89 11.87
CA LYS A 51 -4.31 1.76 12.99
C LYS A 51 -5.53 2.65 12.81
N LYS A 52 -5.35 3.82 12.20
CA LYS A 52 -6.42 4.79 11.96
C LYS A 52 -7.17 4.53 10.67
N TYR A 53 -6.46 4.20 9.59
CA TYR A 53 -7.03 4.12 8.24
C TYR A 53 -6.98 2.71 7.61
N GLY A 54 -6.10 1.86 8.10
CA GLY A 54 -5.86 0.55 7.48
C GLY A 54 -6.65 -0.61 8.10
N LEU A 55 -6.96 -0.54 9.41
CA LEU A 55 -7.45 -1.66 10.20
C LEU A 55 -8.62 -1.26 11.12
N LEU A 56 -9.49 -2.22 11.35
CA LEU A 56 -10.52 -2.17 12.40
C LEU A 56 -10.03 -3.00 13.59
N LEU A 57 -9.32 -2.35 14.55
CA LEU A 57 -8.62 -3.02 15.65
C LEU A 57 -9.53 -3.83 16.58
N ILE A 58 -10.81 -3.44 16.67
CA ILE A 58 -11.85 -4.11 17.47
C ILE A 58 -12.53 -5.27 16.74
N GLN A 59 -12.13 -5.54 15.50
CA GLN A 59 -12.61 -6.66 14.70
C GLN A 59 -11.55 -7.76 14.60
N ASP A 60 -11.96 -8.96 14.20
CA ASP A 60 -11.09 -10.11 14.03
C ASP A 60 -10.28 -10.03 12.71
N VAL A 61 -9.32 -10.92 12.57
CA VAL A 61 -8.48 -11.05 11.37
C VAL A 61 -9.34 -11.31 10.14
N THR A 62 -10.35 -12.20 10.26
CA THR A 62 -11.25 -12.54 9.15
C THR A 62 -11.95 -11.32 8.59
N PHE A 63 -12.55 -10.51 9.45
CA PHE A 63 -13.27 -9.31 9.03
C PHE A 63 -12.34 -8.30 8.37
N ASN A 64 -11.17 -8.06 8.97
CA ASN A 64 -10.19 -7.12 8.43
C ASN A 64 -9.66 -7.53 7.03
N ILE A 65 -9.44 -8.81 6.78
CA ILE A 65 -9.04 -9.29 5.46
C ILE A 65 -10.18 -9.18 4.44
N ALA A 66 -11.41 -9.46 4.87
CA ALA A 66 -12.57 -9.50 3.97
C ALA A 66 -13.14 -8.11 3.65
N VAL A 67 -12.88 -7.08 4.46
CA VAL A 67 -13.60 -5.80 4.41
C VAL A 67 -13.49 -5.08 3.06
N ALA A 68 -12.32 -5.10 2.41
CA ALA A 68 -12.14 -4.50 1.08
C ALA A 68 -12.87 -5.27 -0.03
N SER A 69 -13.29 -6.49 0.24
CA SER A 69 -13.97 -7.39 -0.70
C SER A 69 -15.37 -7.79 -0.23
N LEU A 70 -16.01 -7.02 0.66
CA LEU A 70 -17.30 -7.40 1.25
C LEU A 70 -18.37 -7.78 0.21
N ARG A 71 -18.38 -7.13 -0.95
CA ARG A 71 -19.30 -7.48 -2.04
C ARG A 71 -19.15 -8.94 -2.50
N LYS A 72 -17.93 -9.51 -2.48
CA LYS A 72 -17.68 -10.92 -2.80
C LYS A 72 -18.27 -11.88 -1.75
N PHE A 73 -18.45 -11.40 -0.53
CA PHE A 73 -18.91 -12.17 0.64
C PHE A 73 -20.34 -11.84 1.06
N THR A 74 -21.06 -11.03 0.31
CA THR A 74 -22.48 -10.76 0.53
C THR A 74 -23.35 -11.45 -0.51
N ASN A 75 -24.53 -11.92 -0.09
CA ASN A 75 -25.51 -12.42 -1.04
C ASN A 75 -26.33 -11.29 -1.66
N LYS A 76 -27.20 -11.61 -2.61
CA LYS A 76 -28.07 -10.64 -3.29
C LYS A 76 -29.03 -9.87 -2.34
N PHE A 77 -29.22 -10.37 -1.12
CA PHE A 77 -30.04 -9.71 -0.07
C PHE A 77 -29.17 -8.92 0.92
N GLY A 78 -27.86 -8.78 0.71
CA GLY A 78 -26.94 -8.06 1.59
C GLY A 78 -26.44 -8.84 2.81
N PHE A 79 -26.80 -10.12 2.98
CA PHE A 79 -26.32 -10.91 4.11
C PHE A 79 -24.88 -11.38 3.89
N TYR A 80 -24.05 -11.15 4.91
CA TYR A 80 -22.64 -11.54 4.93
C TYR A 80 -22.47 -13.05 5.08
N LYS A 81 -21.70 -13.65 4.19
CA LYS A 81 -21.34 -15.08 4.21
C LYS A 81 -20.00 -15.28 4.91
N LYS A 82 -20.04 -15.69 6.17
CA LYS A 82 -18.83 -15.83 6.99
C LYS A 82 -17.89 -16.96 6.50
N SER A 83 -18.42 -18.07 6.03
CA SER A 83 -17.61 -19.26 5.66
C SER A 83 -16.57 -18.98 4.56
N PRO A 84 -16.90 -18.36 3.40
CA PRO A 84 -15.92 -18.04 2.38
C PRO A 84 -14.88 -17.02 2.88
N ALA A 85 -15.28 -16.04 3.70
CA ALA A 85 -14.37 -15.06 4.28
C ALA A 85 -13.35 -15.71 5.22
N VAL A 86 -13.75 -16.69 6.02
CA VAL A 86 -12.85 -17.50 6.86
C VAL A 86 -11.84 -18.26 6.00
N GLY A 87 -12.27 -18.83 4.87
CA GLY A 87 -11.38 -19.51 3.93
C GLY A 87 -10.24 -18.61 3.45
N ILE A 88 -10.59 -17.42 2.93
CA ILE A 88 -9.61 -16.43 2.46
C ILE A 88 -8.71 -15.92 3.59
N ALA A 89 -9.26 -15.71 4.79
CA ALA A 89 -8.47 -15.30 5.93
C ALA A 89 -7.43 -16.37 6.33
N LYS A 90 -7.80 -17.63 6.36
CA LYS A 90 -6.87 -18.74 6.64
C LYS A 90 -5.77 -18.87 5.57
N GLU A 91 -6.14 -18.69 4.31
CA GLU A 91 -5.18 -18.65 3.21
C GLU A 91 -4.20 -17.48 3.38
N GLY A 92 -4.69 -16.25 3.62
CA GLY A 92 -3.86 -15.08 3.88
C GLY A 92 -2.92 -15.25 5.08
N ILE A 93 -3.42 -15.82 6.19
CA ILE A 93 -2.62 -16.14 7.37
C ILE A 93 -1.45 -17.08 6.99
N LYS A 94 -1.72 -18.13 6.25
CA LYS A 94 -0.73 -19.11 5.81
C LYS A 94 0.27 -18.48 4.83
N THR A 95 -0.22 -17.83 3.80
CA THR A 95 0.60 -17.26 2.71
C THR A 95 1.54 -16.16 3.19
N LEU A 96 1.07 -15.30 4.09
CA LEU A 96 1.87 -14.19 4.61
C LEU A 96 2.57 -14.51 5.95
N GLY A 97 2.39 -15.72 6.47
CA GLY A 97 2.98 -16.11 7.75
C GLY A 97 2.53 -15.20 8.90
N ILE A 98 1.23 -14.89 8.99
CA ILE A 98 0.68 -14.05 10.05
C ILE A 98 0.70 -14.85 11.36
N LYS A 99 1.46 -14.38 12.35
CA LYS A 99 1.54 -15.02 13.67
C LYS A 99 0.28 -14.65 14.48
N THR A 100 -0.69 -15.53 14.48
CA THR A 100 -1.97 -15.40 15.19
C THR A 100 -2.44 -16.76 15.68
N PRO A 101 -3.08 -16.87 16.86
CA PRO A 101 -3.64 -18.14 17.34
C PRO A 101 -4.82 -18.63 16.48
N SER A 102 -5.57 -17.73 15.88
CA SER A 102 -6.67 -18.07 14.96
C SER A 102 -7.07 -16.89 14.09
N GLU A 103 -7.89 -17.14 13.07
CA GLU A 103 -8.53 -16.12 12.24
C GLU A 103 -9.56 -15.26 12.99
N ARG A 104 -9.95 -15.68 14.20
CA ARG A 104 -10.91 -14.96 15.06
C ARG A 104 -10.22 -14.02 16.05
N GLN A 105 -8.88 -13.98 16.07
CA GLN A 105 -8.13 -13.10 16.93
C GLN A 105 -8.41 -11.63 16.59
N PHE A 106 -8.67 -10.80 17.61
CA PHE A 106 -8.81 -9.37 17.42
C PHE A 106 -7.47 -8.71 17.05
N LEU A 107 -7.52 -7.76 16.10
CA LEU A 107 -6.32 -7.10 15.57
C LEU A 107 -5.52 -6.34 16.64
N LYS A 108 -6.19 -5.76 17.63
CA LYS A 108 -5.53 -5.05 18.74
C LYS A 108 -4.51 -5.90 19.50
N ASN A 109 -4.65 -7.22 19.46
CA ASN A 109 -3.80 -8.17 20.17
C ASN A 109 -2.62 -8.67 19.32
N LEU A 110 -2.51 -8.25 18.05
CA LEU A 110 -1.39 -8.61 17.18
C LEU A 110 -0.27 -7.58 17.26
N SER A 111 0.97 -8.05 17.07
CA SER A 111 2.13 -7.16 16.91
C SER A 111 2.00 -6.29 15.65
N GLY A 112 2.73 -5.17 15.62
CA GLY A 112 2.72 -4.25 14.48
C GLY A 112 3.02 -4.92 13.14
N GLY A 113 4.02 -5.80 13.07
CA GLY A 113 4.35 -6.55 11.86
C GLY A 113 3.24 -7.49 11.41
N ASN A 114 2.54 -8.16 12.35
CA ASN A 114 1.40 -9.02 11.99
C ASN A 114 0.18 -8.20 11.57
N GLN A 115 -0.08 -7.04 12.19
CA GLN A 115 -1.09 -6.10 11.73
C GLN A 115 -0.81 -5.64 10.30
N GLN A 116 0.44 -5.31 9.96
CA GLN A 116 0.83 -4.92 8.60
C GLN A 116 0.56 -6.03 7.59
N LYS A 117 0.91 -7.28 7.93
CA LYS A 117 0.61 -8.44 7.09
C LYS A 117 -0.90 -8.64 6.87
N VAL A 118 -1.74 -8.32 7.85
CA VAL A 118 -3.21 -8.36 7.70
C VAL A 118 -3.68 -7.29 6.70
N VAL A 119 -3.12 -6.06 6.73
CA VAL A 119 -3.45 -5.02 5.73
C VAL A 119 -3.05 -5.47 4.33
N ILE A 120 -1.87 -6.06 4.17
CA ILE A 120 -1.42 -6.60 2.88
C ILE A 120 -2.38 -7.71 2.42
N SER A 121 -2.71 -8.65 3.31
CA SER A 121 -3.66 -9.75 3.01
C SER A 121 -5.03 -9.24 2.55
N LYS A 122 -5.51 -8.13 3.12
CA LYS A 122 -6.75 -7.47 2.70
C LYS A 122 -6.74 -7.08 1.22
N TRP A 123 -5.65 -6.48 0.75
CA TRP A 123 -5.52 -6.04 -0.64
C TRP A 123 -5.25 -7.20 -1.60
N LEU A 124 -4.53 -8.23 -1.16
CA LEU A 124 -4.36 -9.46 -1.94
C LEU A 124 -5.69 -10.21 -2.09
N ALA A 125 -6.51 -10.27 -1.04
CA ALA A 125 -7.86 -10.86 -1.09
C ALA A 125 -8.81 -10.08 -2.03
N ARG A 126 -8.57 -8.78 -2.22
CA ARG A 126 -9.27 -7.95 -3.21
C ARG A 126 -8.77 -8.19 -4.64
N ASP A 127 -7.60 -8.81 -4.77
CA ASP A 127 -6.90 -9.06 -6.03
C ASP A 127 -6.37 -7.79 -6.69
N CYS A 128 -5.87 -6.86 -5.87
CA CYS A 128 -5.20 -5.67 -6.38
C CYS A 128 -3.89 -6.04 -7.07
N GLU A 129 -3.63 -5.40 -8.20
CA GLU A 129 -2.42 -5.61 -9.00
C GLU A 129 -1.36 -4.55 -8.73
N VAL A 130 -1.80 -3.32 -8.45
CA VAL A 130 -0.94 -2.22 -7.99
C VAL A 130 -1.12 -2.05 -6.50
N LEU A 131 -0.03 -2.05 -5.77
CA LEU A 131 -0.01 -1.88 -4.32
C LEU A 131 0.86 -0.68 -3.96
N ILE A 132 0.24 0.33 -3.37
CA ILE A 132 0.92 1.52 -2.87
C ILE A 132 1.14 1.33 -1.37
N PHE A 133 2.40 1.35 -0.96
CA PHE A 133 2.84 1.20 0.43
C PHE A 133 3.38 2.53 0.94
N ASP A 134 2.68 3.13 1.87
CA ASP A 134 3.08 4.37 2.51
C ASP A 134 3.69 4.06 3.88
N GLU A 135 4.99 4.31 4.03
CA GLU A 135 5.79 4.00 5.20
C GLU A 135 5.55 2.57 5.74
N PRO A 136 5.78 1.51 4.91
CA PRO A 136 5.32 0.15 5.22
C PRO A 136 5.92 -0.45 6.49
N THR A 137 7.05 0.07 6.95
CA THR A 137 7.76 -0.44 8.11
C THR A 137 7.74 0.49 9.32
N ARG A 138 7.03 1.60 9.24
CA ARG A 138 6.92 2.55 10.35
C ARG A 138 6.26 1.92 11.57
N GLY A 139 6.92 2.06 12.72
CA GLY A 139 6.45 1.49 13.98
C GLY A 139 6.44 -0.04 14.03
N ILE A 140 7.33 -0.67 13.25
CA ILE A 140 7.57 -2.11 13.24
C ILE A 140 8.99 -2.36 13.79
N ASP A 141 9.14 -3.44 14.56
CA ASP A 141 10.46 -3.84 15.07
C ASP A 141 11.40 -4.32 13.94
N VAL A 142 12.71 -4.25 14.18
CA VAL A 142 13.76 -4.53 13.19
C VAL A 142 13.62 -5.93 12.57
N GLY A 143 13.29 -6.93 13.38
CA GLY A 143 13.14 -8.30 12.91
C GLY A 143 11.93 -8.45 11.98
N ALA A 144 10.83 -7.76 12.29
CA ALA A 144 9.64 -7.79 11.47
C ALA A 144 9.78 -6.93 10.18
N LYS A 145 10.64 -5.89 10.17
CA LYS A 145 10.95 -5.13 8.94
C LYS A 145 11.49 -6.05 7.85
N ASP A 146 12.45 -6.91 8.16
CA ASP A 146 13.03 -7.84 7.18
C ASP A 146 11.99 -8.84 6.62
N GLU A 147 11.04 -9.28 7.45
CA GLU A 147 9.93 -10.11 6.98
C GLU A 147 9.04 -9.35 5.97
N ILE A 148 8.80 -8.06 6.18
CA ILE A 148 8.04 -7.20 5.24
C ILE A 148 8.84 -6.99 3.94
N TYR A 149 10.14 -6.72 4.02
CA TYR A 149 10.98 -6.56 2.82
C TYR A 149 10.95 -7.79 1.93
N LYS A 150 11.15 -8.98 2.52
CA LYS A 150 11.04 -10.26 1.81
C LYS A 150 9.65 -10.45 1.17
N LEU A 151 8.61 -10.02 1.87
CA LEU A 151 7.24 -10.09 1.36
C LEU A 151 7.05 -9.17 0.15
N LEU A 152 7.51 -7.91 0.21
CA LEU A 152 7.42 -6.96 -0.90
C LEU A 152 8.17 -7.47 -2.13
N THR A 153 9.42 -7.93 -1.95
CA THR A 153 10.22 -8.51 -3.04
C THR A 153 9.50 -9.71 -3.66
N ARG A 154 8.94 -10.60 -2.85
CA ARG A 154 8.17 -11.74 -3.36
C ARG A 154 6.96 -11.32 -4.18
N LEU A 155 6.17 -10.37 -3.69
CA LEU A 155 4.99 -9.87 -4.40
C LEU A 155 5.36 -9.23 -5.74
N ALA A 156 6.47 -8.48 -5.81
CA ALA A 156 7.00 -7.93 -7.05
C ALA A 156 7.41 -9.05 -8.02
N THR A 157 8.09 -10.09 -7.54
CA THR A 157 8.49 -11.25 -8.35
C THR A 157 7.27 -12.05 -8.84
N GLU A 158 6.18 -12.07 -8.07
CA GLU A 158 4.89 -12.68 -8.47
C GLU A 158 4.09 -11.80 -9.45
N GLY A 159 4.64 -10.65 -9.90
CA GLY A 159 4.05 -9.79 -10.92
C GLY A 159 3.17 -8.66 -10.40
N LYS A 160 3.16 -8.39 -9.09
CA LYS A 160 2.48 -7.22 -8.55
C LYS A 160 3.32 -5.97 -8.77
N SER A 161 2.70 -4.88 -9.20
CA SER A 161 3.34 -3.56 -9.28
C SER A 161 3.35 -2.91 -7.90
N ILE A 162 4.53 -2.54 -7.40
CA ILE A 162 4.69 -1.96 -6.07
C ILE A 162 5.18 -0.53 -6.18
N ILE A 163 4.49 0.39 -5.53
CA ILE A 163 4.93 1.76 -5.30
C ILE A 163 5.18 1.88 -3.80
N MET A 164 6.42 2.05 -3.41
CA MET A 164 6.80 2.25 -2.02
C MET A 164 7.14 3.71 -1.77
N ILE A 165 6.55 4.27 -0.73
CA ILE A 165 6.84 5.60 -0.21
C ILE A 165 7.54 5.39 1.11
N SER A 166 8.74 5.89 1.26
CA SER A 166 9.52 5.76 2.50
C SER A 166 10.42 6.97 2.71
N SER A 167 10.56 7.37 3.96
CA SER A 167 11.55 8.35 4.42
C SER A 167 12.88 7.68 4.84
N GLU A 168 12.92 6.36 4.92
CA GLU A 168 14.12 5.61 5.28
C GLU A 168 14.95 5.28 4.02
N LEU A 169 15.99 6.06 3.76
CA LEU A 169 16.83 5.90 2.58
C LEU A 169 17.43 4.48 2.40
N PRO A 170 17.88 3.78 3.47
CA PRO A 170 18.34 2.40 3.33
C PRO A 170 17.26 1.43 2.83
N GLU A 171 15.99 1.66 3.21
CA GLU A 171 14.84 0.87 2.73
C GLU A 171 14.61 1.10 1.24
N VAL A 172 14.62 2.36 0.82
CA VAL A 172 14.46 2.75 -0.59
C VAL A 172 15.53 2.12 -1.46
N LEU A 173 16.80 2.28 -1.08
CA LEU A 173 17.93 1.72 -1.82
C LEU A 173 17.90 0.18 -1.89
N ARG A 174 17.37 -0.48 -0.87
CA ARG A 174 17.31 -1.94 -0.81
C ARG A 174 16.23 -2.55 -1.69
N LEU A 175 15.07 -1.87 -1.82
CA LEU A 175 13.84 -2.49 -2.34
C LEU A 175 13.41 -1.97 -3.70
N SER A 176 13.92 -0.81 -4.14
CA SER A 176 13.42 -0.17 -5.35
C SER A 176 14.23 -0.55 -6.57
N ASP A 177 13.59 -0.67 -7.73
CA ASP A 177 14.25 -0.72 -9.04
C ASP A 177 14.51 0.68 -9.56
N ARG A 178 13.55 1.60 -9.36
CA ARG A 178 13.63 3.02 -9.68
C ARG A 178 13.20 3.87 -8.51
N ILE A 179 13.88 4.99 -8.33
CA ILE A 179 13.67 5.92 -7.21
C ILE A 179 13.22 7.26 -7.76
N ALA A 180 11.99 7.67 -7.44
CA ALA A 180 11.48 9.01 -7.71
C ALA A 180 11.69 9.86 -6.45
N VAL A 181 12.51 10.90 -6.56
CA VAL A 181 12.85 11.76 -5.42
C VAL A 181 11.97 13.00 -5.43
N MET A 182 11.36 13.29 -4.27
CA MET A 182 10.50 14.45 -4.07
C MET A 182 11.16 15.46 -3.12
N CYS A 183 11.06 16.74 -3.43
CA CYS A 183 11.47 17.84 -2.55
C CYS A 183 10.42 18.96 -2.62
N GLU A 184 9.89 19.40 -1.48
CA GLU A 184 8.89 20.47 -1.39
C GLU A 184 7.72 20.32 -2.38
N GLY A 185 7.14 19.09 -2.42
CA GLY A 185 6.02 18.77 -3.29
C GLY A 185 6.34 18.62 -4.79
N ARG A 186 7.61 18.70 -5.18
CA ARG A 186 8.07 18.63 -6.57
C ARG A 186 8.91 17.38 -6.82
N LEU A 187 8.73 16.77 -7.98
CA LEU A 187 9.60 15.70 -8.46
C LEU A 187 10.93 16.32 -8.90
N THR A 188 12.02 15.98 -8.21
CA THR A 188 13.36 16.53 -8.48
C THR A 188 14.22 15.64 -9.36
N GLY A 189 13.89 14.38 -9.45
CA GLY A 189 14.55 13.43 -10.34
C GLY A 189 14.01 12.02 -10.21
N ILE A 190 14.29 11.20 -11.23
CA ILE A 190 14.07 9.75 -11.21
C ILE A 190 15.43 9.10 -11.49
N VAL A 191 15.83 8.17 -10.62
CA VAL A 191 17.14 7.51 -10.69
C VAL A 191 16.91 5.99 -10.74
N GLU A 192 17.63 5.30 -11.64
CA GLU A 192 17.70 3.84 -11.59
C GLU A 192 18.50 3.41 -10.36
N ASN A 193 18.02 2.42 -9.61
CA ASN A 193 18.65 2.05 -8.34
C ASN A 193 20.11 1.62 -8.49
N LYS A 194 20.47 0.99 -9.61
CA LYS A 194 21.87 0.60 -9.92
C LYS A 194 22.85 1.78 -9.97
N ASP A 195 22.34 2.98 -10.28
CA ASP A 195 23.09 4.24 -10.42
C ASP A 195 22.89 5.16 -9.21
N ALA A 196 22.11 4.71 -8.20
CA ALA A 196 21.73 5.49 -7.05
C ALA A 196 22.67 5.22 -5.86
N ASP A 197 23.08 6.28 -5.20
CA ASP A 197 23.73 6.24 -3.90
C ASP A 197 23.08 7.23 -2.92
N GLN A 198 23.47 7.17 -1.68
CA GLN A 198 22.94 8.04 -0.64
C GLN A 198 23.15 9.52 -0.97
N ASN A 199 24.29 9.90 -1.54
CA ASN A 199 24.62 11.29 -1.84
C ASN A 199 23.79 11.82 -3.01
N SER A 200 23.66 11.06 -4.10
CA SER A 200 22.87 11.47 -5.26
C SER A 200 21.39 11.65 -4.93
N ILE A 201 20.82 10.77 -4.11
CA ILE A 201 19.43 10.90 -3.65
C ILE A 201 19.28 12.11 -2.73
N MET A 202 20.21 12.31 -1.78
CA MET A 202 20.15 13.46 -0.85
C MET A 202 20.28 14.80 -1.58
N GLN A 203 21.13 14.91 -2.60
CA GLN A 203 21.23 16.11 -3.44
C GLN A 203 19.90 16.45 -4.10
N LEU A 204 19.19 15.45 -4.63
CA LEU A 204 17.85 15.65 -5.19
C LEU A 204 16.81 15.99 -4.12
N ALA A 205 16.87 15.35 -2.95
CA ALA A 205 15.92 15.53 -1.86
C ALA A 205 16.06 16.89 -1.17
N THR A 206 17.20 17.57 -1.33
CA THR A 206 17.46 18.90 -0.74
C THR A 206 17.55 20.02 -1.78
N LYS A 207 17.25 19.74 -3.04
CA LYS A 207 17.47 20.64 -4.17
C LYS A 207 16.84 22.04 -4.03
N PHE A 208 15.76 22.17 -3.27
CA PHE A 208 15.03 23.42 -3.05
C PHE A 208 15.08 23.89 -1.58
N ARG A 209 15.94 23.28 -0.76
CA ARG A 209 16.21 23.73 0.59
C ARG A 209 17.44 24.62 0.54
N ASP A 210 17.22 25.95 0.52
CA ASP A 210 18.24 26.98 0.77
C ASP A 210 18.53 27.10 2.26
#